data_bb9769c83c1a442b37c2dd439d59a94c
#
_entry.id   bb9769c83c1a442b37c2dd439d59a94c
#
_cell.length_a   1.000
_cell.length_b   1.000
_cell.length_c   1.000
_cell.angle_alpha   90.00
_cell.angle_beta   90.00
_cell.angle_gamma   90.00
#
_symmetry.space_group_name_H-M   'P 1'
#
loop_
_entity.id
_entity.type
_entity.pdbx_description
1 polymer ?
#
loop_
_entity_poly.entity_id
_entity_poly.type
_entity_poly.pdbx_seq_one_letter_code
_entity_poly.pdbx_strand_id
1 'polypeptide(L)'
;MLWRGFQKPKRLAVDTSTLTDKYGIFWAQPFERGFGTTIGNALRRVLLSSIEGAAVTAVKIEGVLHEFQSIPGVVEDATDIILNLKQIPFKLSGDAPKAIYLRADQPGVVTSGMIEADADVEVLDKDVYVATVSEGGKLDMEMRLKRGRGYTSADKNFDEDLGIGFIPIDSVHSPVRKCNYTVEAARLGQITDYDKLTLEVWTNGSITPADSIGLAAKLLKDHMNIFINFEEDIETSTSSEERKPEIKNENLNRSVEELELSVRSYNCLKNANIQ
;
A
#
# COMPACT_ATOMS: atom_id res chain seq x y z
N MET A 1 -7.60 22.40 -24.35
CA MET A 1 -6.85 21.11 -24.20
C MET A 1 -5.38 21.36 -24.50
N LEU A 2 -4.53 21.41 -23.48
CA LEU A 2 -3.10 21.74 -23.56
C LEU A 2 -2.24 20.64 -24.22
N TRP A 3 -2.77 19.41 -24.38
CA TRP A 3 -2.01 18.22 -24.73
C TRP A 3 -2.50 17.52 -26.01
N ARG A 4 -2.90 18.31 -27.03
CA ARG A 4 -3.30 17.73 -28.33
C ARG A 4 -2.11 17.01 -28.96
N GLY A 5 -2.28 15.70 -29.24
CA GLY A 5 -1.25 14.87 -29.87
C GLY A 5 -0.28 14.18 -28.92
N PHE A 6 -0.30 14.50 -27.60
CA PHE A 6 0.54 13.86 -26.61
C PHE A 6 0.09 12.41 -26.37
N GLN A 7 0.98 11.46 -26.57
CA GLN A 7 0.69 10.05 -26.43
C GLN A 7 0.88 9.61 -24.98
N LYS A 8 -0.10 8.87 -24.47
CA LYS A 8 -0.07 8.27 -23.14
C LYS A 8 -0.53 6.82 -23.19
N PRO A 9 0.01 5.93 -22.32
CA PRO A 9 -0.47 4.56 -22.24
C PRO A 9 -1.94 4.52 -21.85
N LYS A 10 -2.68 3.60 -22.47
CA LYS A 10 -4.11 3.39 -22.14
C LYS A 10 -4.31 2.42 -20.99
N ARG A 11 -3.36 1.52 -20.77
CA ARG A 11 -3.44 0.48 -19.74
C ARG A 11 -2.04 0.07 -19.26
N LEU A 12 -1.98 -0.40 -18.03
CA LEU A 12 -0.85 -1.15 -17.50
C LEU A 12 -1.08 -2.62 -17.87
N ALA A 13 -0.15 -3.22 -18.58
CA ALA A 13 -0.17 -4.64 -18.89
C ALA A 13 0.68 -5.40 -17.86
N VAL A 14 0.37 -6.68 -17.65
CA VAL A 14 1.07 -7.56 -16.71
C VAL A 14 1.45 -8.84 -17.41
N ASP A 15 2.62 -9.37 -17.09
CA ASP A 15 3.02 -10.70 -17.52
C ASP A 15 2.38 -11.75 -16.58
N THR A 16 1.31 -12.35 -17.07
CA THR A 16 0.55 -13.37 -16.32
C THR A 16 1.31 -14.66 -16.14
N SER A 17 2.34 -14.92 -16.95
CA SER A 17 3.13 -16.16 -16.87
C SER A 17 4.10 -16.17 -15.70
N THR A 18 4.56 -14.99 -15.26
CA THR A 18 5.52 -14.81 -14.17
C THR A 18 4.89 -14.21 -12.91
N LEU A 19 3.63 -13.81 -12.97
CA LEU A 19 2.94 -13.16 -11.86
C LEU A 19 2.71 -14.14 -10.71
N THR A 20 3.19 -13.72 -9.53
CA THR A 20 2.93 -14.37 -8.23
C THR A 20 2.47 -13.34 -7.21
N ASP A 21 2.07 -13.79 -6.02
CA ASP A 21 1.71 -12.89 -4.91
C ASP A 21 2.88 -12.02 -4.42
N LYS A 22 4.12 -12.47 -4.69
CA LYS A 22 5.37 -11.79 -4.24
C LYS A 22 6.17 -11.17 -5.38
N TYR A 23 5.84 -11.45 -6.64
CA TYR A 23 6.59 -10.97 -7.81
C TYR A 23 5.69 -10.66 -8.99
N GLY A 24 6.00 -9.60 -9.73
CA GLY A 24 5.29 -9.28 -10.97
C GLY A 24 6.08 -8.35 -11.89
N ILE A 25 5.89 -8.55 -13.19
CA ILE A 25 6.40 -7.71 -14.26
C ILE A 25 5.22 -6.96 -14.89
N PHE A 26 5.35 -5.65 -14.95
CA PHE A 26 4.33 -4.76 -15.49
C PHE A 26 4.94 -3.87 -16.55
N TRP A 27 4.21 -3.59 -17.63
CA TRP A 27 4.68 -2.65 -18.64
C TRP A 27 3.57 -1.75 -19.15
N ALA A 28 3.97 -0.56 -19.55
CA ALA A 28 3.09 0.41 -20.18
C ALA A 28 3.78 1.07 -21.36
N GLN A 29 3.03 1.24 -22.43
CA GLN A 29 3.43 1.92 -23.66
C GLN A 29 2.22 2.43 -24.43
N PRO A 30 2.36 3.43 -25.33
CA PRO A 30 3.54 4.28 -25.53
C PRO A 30 3.57 5.45 -24.54
N PHE A 31 4.76 5.85 -24.11
CA PHE A 31 4.99 7.15 -23.48
C PHE A 31 5.74 8.04 -24.44
N GLU A 32 5.61 9.35 -24.30
CA GLU A 32 6.51 10.29 -24.95
C GLU A 32 7.94 10.10 -24.45
N ARG A 33 8.89 10.35 -25.33
CA ARG A 33 10.33 10.16 -25.04
C ARG A 33 10.76 10.87 -23.77
N GLY A 34 11.43 10.13 -22.87
CA GLY A 34 11.89 10.58 -21.56
C GLY A 34 10.87 10.41 -20.43
N PHE A 35 9.57 10.30 -20.71
CA PHE A 35 8.56 10.07 -19.68
C PHE A 35 8.65 8.69 -19.04
N GLY A 36 9.08 7.68 -19.79
CA GLY A 36 9.34 6.35 -19.24
C GLY A 36 10.33 6.39 -18.08
N THR A 37 11.44 7.08 -18.23
CA THR A 37 12.43 7.24 -17.18
C THR A 37 11.93 8.06 -16.00
N THR A 38 11.26 9.17 -16.25
CA THR A 38 10.71 10.07 -15.20
C THR A 38 9.71 9.32 -14.33
N ILE A 39 8.73 8.65 -14.95
CA ILE A 39 7.68 7.93 -14.24
C ILE A 39 8.25 6.67 -13.55
N GLY A 40 9.12 5.92 -14.24
CA GLY A 40 9.74 4.71 -13.70
C GLY A 40 10.56 5.00 -12.46
N ASN A 41 11.39 6.05 -12.48
CA ASN A 41 12.19 6.45 -11.32
C ASN A 41 11.31 6.97 -10.16
N ALA A 42 10.29 7.78 -10.47
CA ALA A 42 9.37 8.28 -9.44
C ALA A 42 8.63 7.13 -8.75
N LEU A 43 8.06 6.20 -9.52
CA LEU A 43 7.38 5.02 -8.98
C LEU A 43 8.32 4.15 -8.16
N ARG A 44 9.52 3.86 -8.67
CA ARG A 44 10.51 3.07 -7.94
C ARG A 44 10.84 3.68 -6.58
N ARG A 45 11.06 4.99 -6.50
CA ARG A 45 11.37 5.67 -5.25
C ARG A 45 10.21 5.57 -4.25
N VAL A 46 8.98 5.81 -4.70
CA VAL A 46 7.79 5.73 -3.84
C VAL A 46 7.51 4.29 -3.39
N LEU A 47 7.66 3.31 -4.27
CA LEU A 47 7.50 1.90 -3.95
C LEU A 47 8.45 1.45 -2.83
N LEU A 48 9.70 1.88 -2.85
CA LEU A 48 10.70 1.47 -1.88
C LEU A 48 10.59 2.20 -0.53
N SER A 49 10.03 3.42 -0.50
CA SER A 49 10.07 4.29 0.69
C SER A 49 8.73 4.55 1.35
N SER A 50 7.62 4.48 0.61
CA SER A 50 6.37 5.11 1.08
C SER A 50 5.20 4.16 1.25
N ILE A 51 5.34 2.91 0.81
CA ILE A 51 4.31 1.89 1.01
C ILE A 51 4.37 1.42 2.46
N GLU A 52 3.19 1.35 3.09
CA GLU A 52 3.05 0.93 4.48
C GLU A 52 3.14 -0.59 4.63
N GLY A 53 3.73 -1.02 5.74
CA GLY A 53 3.78 -2.42 6.12
C GLY A 53 3.96 -2.60 7.61
N ALA A 54 3.83 -3.83 8.07
CA ALA A 54 4.00 -4.20 9.48
C ALA A 54 5.40 -4.71 9.74
N ALA A 55 5.98 -4.33 10.88
CA ALA A 55 7.25 -4.84 11.34
C ALA A 55 7.32 -4.87 12.87
N VAL A 56 8.17 -5.74 13.40
CA VAL A 56 8.49 -5.78 14.83
C VAL A 56 9.34 -4.55 15.18
N THR A 57 8.94 -3.83 16.22
CA THR A 57 9.58 -2.58 16.66
C THR A 57 10.28 -2.72 18.01
N ALA A 58 9.85 -3.68 18.83
CA ALA A 58 10.48 -3.98 20.10
C ALA A 58 10.29 -5.46 20.43
N VAL A 59 11.24 -6.03 21.16
CA VAL A 59 11.21 -7.41 21.63
C VAL A 59 11.57 -7.47 23.10
N LYS A 60 10.89 -8.32 23.85
CA LYS A 60 11.22 -8.66 25.22
C LYS A 60 11.47 -10.17 25.28
N ILE A 61 12.65 -10.57 25.72
CA ILE A 61 13.04 -11.97 25.87
C ILE A 61 13.22 -12.23 27.36
N GLU A 62 12.63 -13.29 27.87
CA GLU A 62 12.74 -13.63 29.29
C GLU A 62 14.21 -13.85 29.68
N GLY A 63 14.67 -13.16 30.71
CA GLY A 63 16.05 -13.24 31.21
C GLY A 63 17.09 -12.42 30.45
N VAL A 64 16.68 -11.65 29.42
CA VAL A 64 17.55 -10.80 28.60
C VAL A 64 17.27 -9.33 28.87
N LEU A 65 18.32 -8.56 29.15
CA LEU A 65 18.23 -7.13 29.47
C LEU A 65 18.75 -6.21 28.33
N HIS A 66 19.58 -6.76 27.46
CA HIS A 66 20.15 -6.02 26.32
C HIS A 66 20.46 -6.95 25.14
N GLU A 67 20.57 -6.41 23.95
CA GLU A 67 20.72 -7.16 22.68
C GLU A 67 21.99 -8.03 22.59
N PHE A 68 23.01 -7.77 23.35
CA PHE A 68 24.29 -8.51 23.33
C PHE A 68 24.35 -9.65 24.34
N GLN A 69 23.23 -10.03 24.93
CA GLN A 69 23.19 -11.06 25.94
C GLN A 69 22.89 -12.43 25.34
N SER A 70 23.60 -13.46 25.81
CA SER A 70 23.28 -14.84 25.49
C SER A 70 22.07 -15.35 26.32
N ILE A 71 21.30 -16.26 25.75
CA ILE A 71 20.12 -16.85 26.38
C ILE A 71 20.46 -18.26 26.84
N PRO A 72 20.29 -18.56 28.13
CA PRO A 72 20.61 -19.91 28.65
C PRO A 72 19.78 -21.00 27.97
N GLY A 73 20.44 -21.98 27.36
CA GLY A 73 19.78 -23.09 26.68
C GLY A 73 19.28 -22.78 25.26
N VAL A 74 19.67 -21.64 24.70
CA VAL A 74 19.46 -21.30 23.28
C VAL A 74 20.82 -21.16 22.61
N VAL A 75 20.93 -21.62 21.38
CA VAL A 75 22.19 -21.60 20.62
C VAL A 75 22.58 -20.20 20.19
N GLU A 76 21.58 -19.45 19.71
CA GLU A 76 21.72 -18.07 19.22
C GLU A 76 21.71 -17.08 20.39
N ASP A 77 22.41 -15.97 20.22
CA ASP A 77 22.31 -14.84 21.12
C ASP A 77 21.09 -13.94 20.76
N ALA A 78 20.80 -12.95 21.60
CA ALA A 78 19.67 -12.08 21.40
C ALA A 78 19.80 -11.27 20.08
N THR A 79 21.01 -10.92 19.65
CA THR A 79 21.28 -10.21 18.39
C THR A 79 20.90 -11.07 17.19
N ASP A 80 21.31 -12.35 17.19
CA ASP A 80 20.99 -13.28 16.10
C ASP A 80 19.48 -13.49 15.98
N ILE A 81 18.80 -13.67 17.11
CA ILE A 81 17.34 -13.79 17.15
C ILE A 81 16.67 -12.55 16.58
N ILE A 82 17.10 -11.35 16.98
CA ILE A 82 16.58 -10.09 16.46
C ILE A 82 16.78 -10.00 14.93
N LEU A 83 17.93 -10.40 14.43
CA LEU A 83 18.19 -10.41 12.98
C LEU A 83 17.28 -11.38 12.23
N ASN A 84 16.98 -12.54 12.82
CA ASN A 84 16.07 -13.52 12.27
C ASN A 84 14.61 -13.00 12.29
N LEU A 85 14.18 -12.36 13.38
CA LEU A 85 12.84 -11.76 13.49
C LEU A 85 12.57 -10.69 12.42
N LYS A 86 13.57 -9.90 12.04
CA LYS A 86 13.46 -8.89 10.99
C LYS A 86 13.18 -9.47 9.59
N GLN A 87 13.42 -10.76 9.39
CA GLN A 87 13.17 -11.44 8.12
C GLN A 87 11.71 -11.89 7.98
N ILE A 88 10.99 -12.02 9.10
CA ILE A 88 9.61 -12.53 9.10
C ILE A 88 8.66 -11.49 8.51
N PRO A 89 7.93 -11.84 7.44
CA PRO A 89 6.93 -10.96 6.88
C PRO A 89 5.61 -11.07 7.66
N PHE A 90 5.13 -9.94 8.14
CA PHE A 90 3.85 -9.84 8.84
C PHE A 90 2.82 -9.05 8.03
N LYS A 91 1.55 -9.41 8.19
CA LYS A 91 0.42 -8.62 7.74
C LYS A 91 -0.41 -8.23 8.95
N LEU A 92 -0.66 -6.93 9.12
CA LEU A 92 -1.42 -6.38 10.23
C LEU A 92 -2.71 -5.74 9.69
N SER A 93 -3.85 -6.17 10.22
CA SER A 93 -5.15 -5.59 9.95
C SER A 93 -5.44 -4.51 10.99
N GLY A 94 -5.44 -3.23 10.55
CA GLY A 94 -5.62 -2.09 11.46
C GLY A 94 -4.33 -1.32 11.75
N ASP A 95 -4.46 -0.21 12.49
CA ASP A 95 -3.36 0.73 12.74
C ASP A 95 -2.80 0.64 14.17
N ALA A 96 -3.53 -0.02 15.09
CA ALA A 96 -3.12 -0.14 16.47
C ALA A 96 -1.93 -1.12 16.62
N PRO A 97 -0.94 -0.80 17.47
CA PRO A 97 0.13 -1.73 17.79
C PRO A 97 -0.41 -3.02 18.41
N LYS A 98 0.17 -4.15 18.07
CA LYS A 98 -0.21 -5.48 18.59
C LYS A 98 0.98 -6.15 19.27
N ALA A 99 0.68 -6.90 20.34
CA ALA A 99 1.63 -7.81 20.94
C ALA A 99 1.47 -9.20 20.33
N ILE A 100 2.57 -9.85 20.04
CA ILE A 100 2.64 -11.24 19.59
C ILE A 100 3.65 -11.99 20.45
N TYR A 101 3.43 -13.27 20.63
CA TYR A 101 4.23 -14.09 21.56
C TYR A 101 4.85 -15.25 20.82
N LEU A 102 6.03 -15.66 21.29
CA LEU A 102 6.66 -16.90 20.86
C LEU A 102 7.15 -17.64 22.10
N ARG A 103 6.67 -18.86 22.27
CA ARG A 103 7.01 -19.72 23.40
C ARG A 103 7.49 -21.08 22.91
N ALA A 104 8.69 -21.45 23.32
CA ALA A 104 9.29 -22.74 22.99
C ALA A 104 9.92 -23.33 24.25
N ASP A 105 9.26 -24.36 24.83
CA ASP A 105 9.68 -25.08 26.02
C ASP A 105 10.30 -26.45 25.70
N GLN A 106 10.30 -26.84 24.40
CA GLN A 106 10.87 -28.12 23.95
C GLN A 106 12.15 -27.89 23.14
N PRO A 107 13.13 -28.79 23.27
CA PRO A 107 14.34 -28.72 22.49
C PRO A 107 14.04 -28.92 20.99
N GLY A 108 14.65 -28.11 20.15
CA GLY A 108 14.48 -28.17 18.71
C GLY A 108 14.59 -26.83 18.01
N VAL A 109 14.32 -26.84 16.71
CA VAL A 109 14.33 -25.64 15.87
C VAL A 109 13.02 -24.86 16.07
N VAL A 110 13.16 -23.60 16.38
CA VAL A 110 12.06 -22.64 16.52
C VAL A 110 11.89 -21.88 15.23
N THR A 111 10.68 -21.88 14.69
CA THR A 111 10.34 -21.18 13.45
C THR A 111 9.25 -20.14 13.68
N SER A 112 9.10 -19.24 12.74
CA SER A 112 8.03 -18.20 12.72
C SER A 112 6.62 -18.77 12.82
N GLY A 113 6.42 -20.03 12.44
CA GLY A 113 5.13 -20.71 12.56
C GLY A 113 4.67 -20.99 14.00
N MET A 114 5.58 -20.87 14.97
CA MET A 114 5.29 -21.01 16.41
C MET A 114 4.84 -19.70 17.05
N ILE A 115 4.80 -18.61 16.31
CA ILE A 115 4.35 -17.30 16.80
C ILE A 115 2.85 -17.34 17.08
N GLU A 116 2.48 -17.05 18.30
CA GLU A 116 1.09 -16.84 18.72
C GLU A 116 0.70 -15.40 18.46
N ALA A 117 -0.29 -15.21 17.61
CA ALA A 117 -0.77 -13.90 17.22
C ALA A 117 -2.30 -13.84 17.23
N ASP A 118 -2.85 -12.64 17.46
CA ASP A 118 -4.28 -12.38 17.37
C ASP A 118 -4.78 -12.53 15.92
N ALA A 119 -6.10 -12.59 15.75
CA ALA A 119 -6.75 -12.68 14.44
C ALA A 119 -6.41 -11.50 13.50
N ASP A 120 -5.96 -10.36 14.05
CA ASP A 120 -5.55 -9.18 13.29
C ASP A 120 -4.13 -9.27 12.70
N VAL A 121 -3.35 -10.26 13.13
CA VAL A 121 -1.94 -10.43 12.71
C VAL A 121 -1.77 -11.77 12.01
N GLU A 122 -1.26 -11.72 10.79
CA GLU A 122 -0.95 -12.91 9.98
C GLU A 122 0.55 -13.01 9.76
N VAL A 123 1.15 -14.17 10.09
CA VAL A 123 2.52 -14.53 9.74
C VAL A 123 2.50 -15.17 8.36
N LEU A 124 3.06 -14.48 7.36
CA LEU A 124 2.97 -14.88 5.96
C LEU A 124 3.94 -16.00 5.56
N ASP A 125 5.02 -16.14 6.30
CA ASP A 125 6.00 -17.18 6.10
C ASP A 125 6.25 -17.88 7.44
N LYS A 126 5.85 -19.15 7.55
CA LYS A 126 5.90 -19.94 8.78
C LYS A 126 7.20 -20.73 8.95
N ASP A 127 8.03 -20.76 7.93
CA ASP A 127 9.24 -21.57 7.88
C ASP A 127 10.51 -20.76 8.14
N VAL A 128 10.38 -19.45 8.46
CA VAL A 128 11.53 -18.61 8.79
C VAL A 128 12.14 -19.08 10.11
N TYR A 129 13.43 -19.39 10.06
CA TYR A 129 14.20 -19.78 11.23
C TYR A 129 14.33 -18.62 12.22
N VAL A 130 14.11 -18.91 13.51
CA VAL A 130 14.23 -17.94 14.60
C VAL A 130 15.39 -18.28 15.52
N ALA A 131 15.39 -19.47 16.10
CA ALA A 131 16.39 -19.91 17.05
C ALA A 131 16.39 -21.44 17.18
N THR A 132 17.39 -22.00 17.94
CA THR A 132 17.43 -23.40 18.31
C THR A 132 17.50 -23.52 19.82
N VAL A 133 16.52 -24.20 20.41
CA VAL A 133 16.48 -24.48 21.85
C VAL A 133 17.16 -25.82 22.12
N SER A 134 18.13 -25.83 23.05
CA SER A 134 18.86 -27.02 23.52
C SER A 134 18.06 -27.78 24.57
N GLU A 135 18.51 -28.97 24.94
CA GLU A 135 17.90 -29.75 26.02
C GLU A 135 17.89 -28.97 27.36
N GLY A 136 16.70 -28.80 27.95
CA GLY A 136 16.51 -28.03 29.17
C GLY A 136 16.48 -26.50 28.98
N GLY A 137 16.63 -26.02 27.75
CA GLY A 137 16.47 -24.59 27.41
C GLY A 137 14.99 -24.21 27.28
N LYS A 138 14.73 -22.93 27.39
CA LYS A 138 13.42 -22.31 27.18
C LYS A 138 13.61 -20.98 26.46
N LEU A 139 12.73 -20.70 25.48
CA LEU A 139 12.66 -19.40 24.83
C LEU A 139 11.24 -18.85 24.96
N ASP A 140 11.11 -17.76 25.71
CA ASP A 140 9.84 -17.04 25.88
C ASP A 140 10.08 -15.58 25.50
N MET A 141 9.35 -15.10 24.47
CA MET A 141 9.51 -13.74 24.01
C MET A 141 8.17 -13.09 23.65
N GLU A 142 8.08 -11.82 23.95
CA GLU A 142 7.00 -10.94 23.56
C GLU A 142 7.54 -9.92 22.55
N MET A 143 6.83 -9.74 21.44
CA MET A 143 7.24 -8.82 20.38
C MET A 143 6.12 -7.81 20.14
N ARG A 144 6.49 -6.55 19.93
CA ARG A 144 5.55 -5.49 19.55
C ARG A 144 5.59 -5.25 18.04
N LEU A 145 4.45 -5.46 17.40
CA LEU A 145 4.26 -5.24 15.98
C LEU A 145 3.57 -3.88 15.76
N LYS A 146 4.14 -3.04 14.89
CA LYS A 146 3.55 -1.75 14.51
C LYS A 146 3.50 -1.64 12.98
N ARG A 147 2.51 -0.89 12.50
CA ARG A 147 2.45 -0.44 11.10
C ARG A 147 3.29 0.82 10.94
N GLY A 148 4.00 0.93 9.84
CA GLY A 148 4.84 2.09 9.55
C GLY A 148 5.25 2.15 8.09
N ARG A 149 6.21 3.05 7.79
CA ARG A 149 6.72 3.28 6.43
C ARG A 149 8.24 3.27 6.42
N GLY A 150 8.80 2.68 5.37
CA GLY A 150 10.25 2.68 5.15
C GLY A 150 11.03 2.07 6.28
N TYR A 151 12.11 2.71 6.69
CA TYR A 151 13.00 2.30 7.79
C TYR A 151 12.84 3.21 9.00
N THR A 152 12.72 2.60 10.18
CA THR A 152 12.68 3.32 11.46
C THR A 152 13.78 2.77 12.36
N SER A 153 14.65 3.65 12.88
CA SER A 153 15.73 3.26 13.78
C SER A 153 15.19 2.85 15.16
N ALA A 154 15.95 2.05 15.91
CA ALA A 154 15.62 1.60 17.25
C ALA A 154 15.30 2.77 18.20
N ASP A 155 16.07 3.87 18.12
CA ASP A 155 15.84 5.07 18.96
C ASP A 155 14.46 5.68 18.74
N LYS A 156 13.93 5.64 17.53
CA LYS A 156 12.58 6.13 17.20
C LYS A 156 11.48 5.14 17.55
N ASN A 157 11.82 3.86 17.66
CA ASN A 157 10.91 2.82 18.10
C ASN A 157 10.83 2.71 19.63
N PHE A 158 11.74 3.41 20.34
CA PHE A 158 11.63 3.54 21.77
C PHE A 158 10.35 4.29 22.13
N ASP A 159 9.56 3.70 22.99
CA ASP A 159 8.26 4.21 23.42
C ASP A 159 8.24 4.11 24.96
N GLU A 160 7.97 5.23 25.65
CA GLU A 160 7.93 5.27 27.11
C GLU A 160 6.83 4.36 27.67
N ASP A 161 5.82 4.04 26.88
CA ASP A 161 4.75 3.09 27.23
C ASP A 161 5.18 1.63 27.16
N LEU A 162 6.38 1.34 26.63
CA LEU A 162 6.97 0.02 26.67
C LEU A 162 7.39 -0.31 28.11
N GLY A 163 6.86 -1.41 28.65
CA GLY A 163 7.26 -1.90 29.99
C GLY A 163 8.75 -2.18 30.09
N ILE A 164 9.24 -2.29 31.33
CA ILE A 164 10.64 -2.62 31.59
C ILE A 164 11.03 -3.95 30.95
N GLY A 165 12.20 -3.99 30.32
CA GLY A 165 12.76 -5.19 29.70
C GLY A 165 12.47 -5.34 28.20
N PHE A 166 11.79 -4.39 27.58
CA PHE A 166 11.72 -4.33 26.12
C PHE A 166 12.98 -3.72 25.52
N ILE A 167 13.51 -4.38 24.51
CA ILE A 167 14.63 -3.95 23.70
C ILE A 167 14.04 -3.36 22.41
N PRO A 168 14.17 -2.05 22.16
CA PRO A 168 13.74 -1.46 20.91
C PRO A 168 14.65 -1.92 19.78
N ILE A 169 14.08 -2.28 18.64
CA ILE A 169 14.83 -2.73 17.47
C ILE A 169 14.52 -1.84 16.27
N ASP A 170 15.48 -1.71 15.38
CA ASP A 170 15.26 -1.04 14.10
C ASP A 170 14.36 -1.91 13.23
N SER A 171 13.45 -1.27 12.50
CA SER A 171 12.41 -1.95 11.74
C SER A 171 12.34 -1.48 10.29
N VAL A 172 12.20 -2.46 9.38
CA VAL A 172 11.95 -2.22 7.95
C VAL A 172 10.48 -2.51 7.68
N HIS A 173 9.68 -1.45 7.59
CA HIS A 173 8.25 -1.56 7.36
C HIS A 173 7.90 -1.76 5.88
N SER A 174 8.80 -1.39 4.94
CA SER A 174 8.51 -1.47 3.51
C SER A 174 8.18 -2.89 3.07
N PRO A 175 6.98 -3.16 2.52
CA PRO A 175 6.64 -4.46 1.98
C PRO A 175 7.32 -4.75 0.65
N VAL A 176 7.74 -3.71 -0.07
CA VAL A 176 8.47 -3.85 -1.33
C VAL A 176 9.95 -4.08 -1.04
N ARG A 177 10.43 -5.27 -1.35
CA ARG A 177 11.82 -5.67 -1.13
C ARG A 177 12.76 -5.18 -2.21
N LYS A 178 12.30 -5.22 -3.46
CA LYS A 178 13.08 -4.81 -4.63
C LYS A 178 12.14 -4.25 -5.69
N CYS A 179 12.58 -3.20 -6.36
CA CYS A 179 11.92 -2.65 -7.53
C CYS A 179 12.98 -2.27 -8.57
N ASN A 180 12.81 -2.76 -9.77
CA ASN A 180 13.60 -2.40 -10.92
C ASN A 180 12.72 -1.80 -12.02
N TYR A 181 13.28 -0.95 -12.87
CA TYR A 181 12.60 -0.50 -14.08
C TYR A 181 13.58 -0.45 -15.26
N THR A 182 13.04 -0.71 -16.42
CA THR A 182 13.75 -0.59 -17.70
C THR A 182 12.91 0.24 -18.66
N VAL A 183 13.58 1.02 -19.50
CA VAL A 183 12.94 1.82 -20.54
C VAL A 183 13.52 1.40 -21.88
N GLU A 184 12.64 0.98 -22.77
CA GLU A 184 12.96 0.51 -24.11
C GLU A 184 12.26 1.41 -25.14
N ALA A 185 12.83 1.50 -26.34
CA ALA A 185 12.17 2.17 -27.44
C ALA A 185 10.89 1.41 -27.85
N ALA A 186 9.80 2.13 -28.01
CA ALA A 186 8.51 1.59 -28.45
C ALA A 186 8.12 2.17 -29.82
N ARG A 187 7.43 1.35 -30.62
CA ARG A 187 6.93 1.75 -31.94
C ARG A 187 5.43 1.97 -31.88
N LEU A 188 4.98 3.09 -32.41
CA LEU A 188 3.58 3.37 -32.66
C LEU A 188 3.37 3.69 -34.15
N GLY A 189 2.85 2.75 -34.91
CA GLY A 189 2.72 2.90 -36.36
C GLY A 189 4.09 2.95 -37.05
N GLN A 190 4.39 4.05 -37.72
CA GLN A 190 5.70 4.28 -38.39
C GLN A 190 6.70 5.02 -37.48
N ILE A 191 6.26 5.58 -36.35
CA ILE A 191 7.09 6.36 -35.45
C ILE A 191 7.68 5.43 -34.39
N THR A 192 9.00 5.49 -34.19
CA THR A 192 9.75 4.64 -33.26
C THR A 192 10.31 5.40 -32.05
N ASP A 193 9.88 6.65 -31.85
CA ASP A 193 10.44 7.58 -30.87
C ASP A 193 9.59 7.67 -29.58
N TYR A 194 9.04 6.54 -29.14
CA TYR A 194 8.28 6.42 -27.90
C TYR A 194 9.00 5.53 -26.91
N ASP A 195 8.67 5.66 -25.63
CA ASP A 195 9.18 4.83 -24.56
C ASP A 195 8.16 3.72 -24.19
N LYS A 196 8.71 2.53 -23.92
CA LYS A 196 8.03 1.45 -23.17
C LYS A 196 8.68 1.36 -21.80
N LEU A 197 7.91 1.57 -20.76
CA LEU A 197 8.33 1.39 -19.38
C LEU A 197 7.97 -0.03 -18.93
N THR A 198 8.95 -0.78 -18.44
CA THR A 198 8.76 -2.06 -17.75
C THR A 198 9.18 -1.91 -16.30
N LEU A 199 8.33 -2.35 -15.38
CA LEU A 199 8.56 -2.37 -13.94
C LEU A 199 8.58 -3.81 -13.44
N GLU A 200 9.60 -4.17 -12.68
CA GLU A 200 9.70 -5.43 -11.96
C GLU A 200 9.62 -5.14 -10.45
N VAL A 201 8.68 -5.80 -9.77
CA VAL A 201 8.42 -5.54 -8.36
C VAL A 201 8.43 -6.84 -7.58
N TRP A 202 9.19 -6.87 -6.48
CA TRP A 202 9.23 -7.95 -5.51
C TRP A 202 8.69 -7.46 -4.17
N THR A 203 7.72 -8.18 -3.62
CA THR A 203 7.12 -7.88 -2.33
C THR A 203 7.39 -9.00 -1.33
N ASN A 204 7.09 -8.75 -0.08
CA ASN A 204 7.14 -9.75 0.98
C ASN A 204 5.86 -10.62 1.08
N GLY A 205 4.83 -10.33 0.26
CA GLY A 205 3.54 -11.03 0.26
C GLY A 205 2.45 -10.34 1.08
N SER A 206 2.76 -9.32 1.90
CA SER A 206 1.72 -8.57 2.64
C SER A 206 0.85 -7.70 1.72
N ILE A 207 1.39 -7.35 0.57
CA ILE A 207 0.71 -6.63 -0.51
C ILE A 207 1.09 -7.24 -1.85
N THR A 208 0.16 -7.30 -2.78
CA THR A 208 0.47 -7.78 -4.14
C THR A 208 1.29 -6.75 -4.91
N PRO A 209 2.14 -7.17 -5.87
CA PRO A 209 2.89 -6.24 -6.70
C PRO A 209 1.99 -5.24 -7.44
N ALA A 210 0.82 -5.67 -7.92
CA ALA A 210 -0.15 -4.82 -8.62
C ALA A 210 -0.70 -3.72 -7.71
N ASP A 211 -1.14 -4.08 -6.49
CA ASP A 211 -1.69 -3.13 -5.52
C ASP A 211 -0.62 -2.14 -5.06
N SER A 212 0.63 -2.60 -4.88
CA SER A 212 1.73 -1.74 -4.48
C SER A 212 2.00 -0.64 -5.52
N ILE A 213 1.97 -0.99 -6.83
CA ILE A 213 2.11 -0.01 -7.93
C ILE A 213 0.92 0.96 -7.94
N GLY A 214 -0.31 0.44 -7.74
CA GLY A 214 -1.51 1.26 -7.68
C GLY A 214 -1.47 2.30 -6.55
N LEU A 215 -1.05 1.89 -5.35
CA LEU A 215 -0.88 2.78 -4.20
C LEU A 215 0.23 3.81 -4.43
N ALA A 216 1.37 3.40 -5.00
CA ALA A 216 2.46 4.32 -5.33
C ALA A 216 2.03 5.37 -6.35
N ALA A 217 1.30 4.96 -7.38
CA ALA A 217 0.78 5.88 -8.40
C ALA A 217 -0.25 6.85 -7.83
N LYS A 218 -1.13 6.38 -6.93
CA LYS A 218 -2.10 7.22 -6.23
C LYS A 218 -1.39 8.27 -5.36
N LEU A 219 -0.40 7.85 -4.59
CA LEU A 219 0.38 8.75 -3.74
C LEU A 219 1.08 9.84 -4.56
N LEU A 220 1.71 9.48 -5.68
CA LEU A 220 2.33 10.44 -6.60
C LEU A 220 1.30 11.41 -7.17
N LYS A 221 0.15 10.91 -7.61
CA LYS A 221 -0.93 11.76 -8.13
C LYS A 221 -1.40 12.77 -7.09
N ASP A 222 -1.63 12.32 -5.84
CA ASP A 222 -2.14 13.17 -4.77
C ASP A 222 -1.12 14.28 -4.41
N HIS A 223 0.19 13.97 -4.42
CA HIS A 223 1.23 14.97 -4.22
C HIS A 223 1.38 15.92 -5.41
N MET A 224 1.20 15.43 -6.64
CA MET A 224 1.29 16.29 -7.83
C MET A 224 0.11 17.25 -7.97
N ASN A 225 -1.02 16.95 -7.38
CA ASN A 225 -2.20 17.82 -7.42
C ASN A 225 -1.93 19.22 -6.83
N ILE A 226 -1.02 19.34 -5.85
CA ILE A 226 -0.67 20.64 -5.24
C ILE A 226 -0.02 21.61 -6.26
N PHE A 227 0.60 21.09 -7.32
CA PHE A 227 1.24 21.89 -8.36
C PHE A 227 0.27 22.31 -9.46
N ILE A 228 -0.95 21.78 -9.45
CA ILE A 228 -2.01 22.13 -10.40
C ILE A 228 -2.78 23.29 -9.78
N ASN A 229 -2.43 24.52 -10.17
CA ASN A 229 -2.98 25.77 -9.61
C ASN A 229 -3.76 26.61 -10.64
N PHE A 230 -4.16 26.01 -11.74
CA PHE A 230 -5.04 26.63 -12.74
C PHE A 230 -6.38 25.90 -12.77
N GLU A 231 -7.45 26.69 -12.92
CA GLU A 231 -8.78 26.13 -13.17
C GLU A 231 -8.74 25.42 -14.52
N GLU A 232 -8.81 24.10 -14.52
CA GLU A 232 -9.16 23.39 -15.75
C GLU A 232 -10.62 23.74 -16.03
N ASP A 233 -10.90 24.43 -17.12
CA ASP A 233 -12.22 24.40 -17.73
C ASP A 233 -12.51 22.91 -18.01
N ILE A 234 -13.32 22.33 -17.16
CA ILE A 234 -13.77 20.95 -17.28
C ILE A 234 -14.70 20.90 -18.49
N GLU A 235 -14.12 20.95 -19.68
CA GLU A 235 -14.76 20.37 -20.83
C GLU A 235 -14.82 18.86 -20.57
N THR A 236 -15.87 18.45 -19.90
CA THR A 236 -16.30 17.08 -19.76
C THR A 236 -16.32 16.42 -21.13
N SER A 237 -15.23 15.76 -21.50
CA SER A 237 -15.27 14.74 -22.54
C SER A 237 -15.97 13.52 -21.96
N THR A 238 -17.26 13.63 -21.74
CA THR A 238 -18.15 12.51 -21.60
C THR A 238 -18.19 11.79 -22.95
N SER A 239 -17.48 10.64 -23.00
CA SER A 239 -17.86 9.58 -23.89
C SER A 239 -19.35 9.27 -23.66
N SER A 240 -20.15 9.62 -24.64
CA SER A 240 -21.46 9.10 -25.03
C SER A 240 -22.07 8.04 -24.10
N GLU A 241 -22.73 8.50 -23.07
CA GLU A 241 -24.03 8.01 -22.65
C GLU A 241 -24.89 9.26 -22.48
N GLU A 242 -25.95 9.32 -23.28
CA GLU A 242 -26.92 10.40 -23.33
C GLU A 242 -27.60 10.57 -21.97
N ARG A 243 -26.96 11.34 -21.07
CA ARG A 243 -27.71 12.06 -20.05
C ARG A 243 -28.11 13.39 -20.65
N LYS A 244 -29.38 13.48 -21.07
CA LYS A 244 -30.02 14.75 -21.36
C LYS A 244 -29.68 15.74 -20.24
N PRO A 245 -29.28 16.98 -20.58
CA PRO A 245 -29.10 18.01 -19.58
C PRO A 245 -30.45 18.20 -18.87
N GLU A 246 -30.51 17.91 -17.59
CA GLU A 246 -31.56 18.44 -16.74
C GLU A 246 -31.36 19.97 -16.72
N ILE A 247 -32.06 20.62 -17.60
CA ILE A 247 -32.31 22.06 -17.50
C ILE A 247 -33.13 22.19 -16.19
N LYS A 248 -32.47 22.60 -15.13
CA LYS A 248 -33.14 23.05 -13.90
C LYS A 248 -33.90 24.33 -14.29
N ASN A 249 -35.07 24.10 -14.83
CA ASN A 249 -36.00 25.16 -15.12
C ASN A 249 -36.60 25.55 -13.77
N GLU A 250 -36.18 26.66 -13.20
CA GLU A 250 -36.69 27.17 -11.89
C GLU A 250 -38.23 27.30 -11.90
N ASN A 251 -38.82 27.39 -13.09
CA ASN A 251 -40.24 27.42 -13.26
C ASN A 251 -40.97 26.09 -13.04
N LEU A 252 -40.26 24.95 -12.98
CA LEU A 252 -40.87 23.64 -12.71
C LEU A 252 -41.30 23.46 -11.24
N ASN A 253 -40.78 24.29 -10.35
CA ASN A 253 -41.09 24.25 -8.92
C ASN A 253 -42.07 25.34 -8.48
N ARG A 254 -42.59 26.14 -9.44
CA ARG A 254 -43.58 27.17 -9.14
C ARG A 254 -44.96 26.55 -9.06
N SER A 255 -45.76 26.97 -8.04
CA SER A 255 -47.15 26.55 -7.91
C SER A 255 -47.99 27.14 -9.06
N VAL A 256 -49.07 26.46 -9.42
CA VAL A 256 -50.00 26.91 -10.47
C VAL A 256 -50.58 28.31 -10.15
N GLU A 257 -50.57 28.70 -8.86
CA GLU A 257 -51.03 30.02 -8.39
C GLU A 257 -50.07 31.16 -8.75
N GLU A 258 -48.77 30.86 -8.89
CA GLU A 258 -47.72 31.83 -9.20
C GLU A 258 -47.49 32.03 -10.72
N LEU A 259 -48.15 31.21 -11.55
CA LEU A 259 -47.96 31.25 -13.00
C LEU A 259 -48.84 32.31 -13.71
N GLU A 260 -49.57 33.16 -12.98
CA GLU A 260 -50.46 34.25 -13.50
C GLU A 260 -51.34 33.81 -14.68
N LEU A 261 -51.89 32.62 -14.61
CA LEU A 261 -52.70 32.05 -15.67
C LEU A 261 -54.09 32.72 -15.71
N SER A 262 -54.72 32.67 -16.91
CA SER A 262 -56.10 33.12 -17.01
C SER A 262 -57.01 32.31 -16.09
N VAL A 263 -58.07 32.94 -15.50
CA VAL A 263 -59.04 32.33 -14.58
C VAL A 263 -59.61 31.01 -15.14
N ARG A 264 -59.74 30.90 -16.45
CA ARG A 264 -60.27 29.73 -17.14
C ARG A 264 -59.26 28.58 -17.12
N SER A 265 -57.97 28.86 -17.36
CA SER A 265 -56.88 27.88 -17.34
C SER A 265 -56.57 27.40 -15.92
N TYR A 266 -56.57 28.32 -14.94
CA TYR A 266 -56.40 28.01 -13.54
C TYR A 266 -57.49 27.05 -13.02
N ASN A 267 -58.76 27.31 -13.31
CA ASN A 267 -59.84 26.44 -12.90
C ASN A 267 -59.78 25.05 -13.55
N CYS A 268 -59.32 24.94 -14.82
CA CYS A 268 -59.12 23.65 -15.46
C CYS A 268 -58.05 22.82 -14.78
N LEU A 269 -56.90 23.44 -14.44
CA LEU A 269 -55.81 22.75 -13.75
C LEU A 269 -56.19 22.32 -12.30
N LYS A 270 -56.89 23.19 -11.60
CA LYS A 270 -57.40 22.91 -10.26
C LYS A 270 -58.40 21.77 -10.24
N ASN A 271 -59.34 21.71 -11.21
CA ASN A 271 -60.25 20.59 -11.36
C ASN A 271 -59.57 19.26 -11.76
N ALA A 272 -58.41 19.35 -12.38
CA ALA A 272 -57.55 18.18 -12.72
C ALA A 272 -56.61 17.75 -11.58
N ASN A 273 -56.70 18.36 -10.36
CA ASN A 273 -55.85 18.13 -9.21
C ASN A 273 -54.33 18.33 -9.48
N ILE A 274 -53.96 19.21 -10.37
CA ILE A 274 -52.58 19.63 -10.64
C ILE A 274 -52.31 20.88 -9.77
N GLN A 275 -51.39 20.75 -8.82
CA GLN A 275 -50.95 21.82 -7.91
C GLN A 275 -49.61 22.41 -8.33
#